data_b27dfab4f8fc9052a1ef9e3c389c0c92
#
_entry.id   b27dfab4f8fc9052a1ef9e3c389c0c92
#
_cell.length_a   1.000
_cell.length_b   1.000
_cell.length_c   1.000
_cell.angle_alpha   90.00
_cell.angle_beta   90.00
_cell.angle_gamma   90.00
#
_symmetry.space_group_name_H-M   'P 1'
#
loop_
_entity.id
_entity.type
_entity.pdbx_description
1 polymer ?
#
loop_
_entity_poly.entity_id
_entity_poly.type
_entity_poly.pdbx_seq_one_letter_code
_entity_poly.pdbx_strand_id
1 'polypeptide(L)'
;SSAASDVYKRQHQNPSYGIIREETEWTNLFTVIDMFYGGCLSEQLSSYGLSMQELKVCYLIRARLGNKAIAVLFNITPCSVLKAKQRIKGKLTLSAADCLDKYIQQY
;
A
#
# COMPACT_ATOMS: atom_id res chain seq x y z
N SER A 1 -27.39 9.77 -7.08
CA SER A 1 -27.57 9.10 -8.38
C SER A 1 -27.51 7.58 -8.20
N SER A 2 -27.97 6.85 -9.19
CA SER A 2 -27.97 5.40 -9.14
C SER A 2 -26.56 4.83 -9.06
N ALA A 3 -25.58 5.45 -9.70
CA ALA A 3 -24.21 4.99 -9.67
C ALA A 3 -23.63 5.03 -8.25
N ALA A 4 -23.87 6.10 -7.53
CA ALA A 4 -23.42 6.23 -6.15
C ALA A 4 -24.13 5.21 -5.25
N SER A 5 -25.42 4.99 -5.47
CA SER A 5 -26.19 3.99 -4.72
C SER A 5 -25.68 2.59 -4.98
N ASP A 6 -25.31 2.27 -6.21
CA ASP A 6 -24.80 0.95 -6.56
C ASP A 6 -23.45 0.67 -5.88
N VAL A 7 -22.58 1.66 -5.85
CA VAL A 7 -21.31 1.55 -5.15
C VAL A 7 -21.53 1.32 -3.67
N TYR A 8 -22.42 2.06 -3.06
CA TYR A 8 -22.76 1.93 -1.65
C TYR A 8 -23.32 0.55 -1.33
N LYS A 9 -24.25 0.06 -2.14
CA LYS A 9 -24.83 -1.26 -1.95
C LYS A 9 -23.79 -2.36 -2.07
N ARG A 10 -22.88 -2.23 -3.02
CA ARG A 10 -21.81 -3.21 -3.21
C ARG A 10 -20.93 -3.28 -1.98
N GLN A 11 -20.57 -2.14 -1.40
CA GLN A 11 -19.76 -2.08 -0.21
C GLN A 11 -20.41 -2.76 0.99
N HIS A 12 -21.73 -2.65 1.11
CA HIS A 12 -22.45 -3.27 2.22
C HIS A 12 -22.67 -4.75 2.05
N GLN A 13 -22.80 -5.22 0.82
CA GLN A 13 -23.17 -6.61 0.53
C GLN A 13 -21.96 -7.50 0.27
N ASN A 14 -20.84 -6.94 -0.11
CA ASN A 14 -19.67 -7.69 -0.51
C ASN A 14 -18.68 -7.80 0.66
N PRO A 15 -18.41 -9.04 1.17
CA PRO A 15 -17.45 -9.21 2.27
C PRO A 15 -16.02 -8.84 1.87
N SER A 16 -15.76 -8.65 0.57
CA SER A 16 -14.46 -8.18 0.08
C SER A 16 -14.33 -6.67 0.06
N TYR A 17 -15.30 -5.96 0.60
CA TYR A 17 -15.24 -4.52 0.69
C TYR A 17 -13.94 -4.07 1.35
N GLY A 18 -13.25 -3.13 0.74
CA GLY A 18 -11.96 -2.64 1.21
C GLY A 18 -10.76 -3.34 0.60
N ILE A 19 -10.95 -4.49 -0.06
CA ILE A 19 -9.86 -5.23 -0.70
C ILE A 19 -9.63 -4.68 -2.11
N ILE A 20 -8.39 -4.34 -2.41
CA ILE A 20 -8.01 -3.90 -3.76
C ILE A 20 -7.55 -5.12 -4.54
N ARG A 21 -8.26 -5.44 -5.61
CA ARG A 21 -8.00 -6.67 -6.39
C ARG A 21 -7.44 -6.41 -7.78
N GLU A 22 -7.87 -5.33 -8.44
CA GLU A 22 -7.51 -5.09 -9.82
C GLU A 22 -6.29 -4.19 -9.95
N GLU A 23 -5.46 -4.47 -10.95
CA GLU A 23 -4.25 -3.68 -11.21
C GLU A 23 -4.57 -2.22 -11.56
N THR A 24 -5.71 -1.98 -12.24
CA THR A 24 -6.13 -0.61 -12.54
C THR A 24 -6.41 0.19 -11.28
N GLU A 25 -7.00 -0.44 -10.27
CA GLU A 25 -7.25 0.20 -8.98
C GLU A 25 -5.94 0.57 -8.31
N TRP A 26 -4.93 -0.31 -8.34
CA TRP A 26 -3.62 -0.04 -7.78
C TRP A 26 -2.91 1.08 -8.52
N THR A 27 -2.97 1.07 -9.86
CA THR A 27 -2.35 2.13 -10.67
C THR A 27 -2.96 3.49 -10.35
N ASN A 28 -4.28 3.55 -10.23
CA ASN A 28 -4.98 4.79 -9.87
C ASN A 28 -4.59 5.25 -8.47
N LEU A 29 -4.49 4.33 -7.53
CA LEU A 29 -4.10 4.65 -6.16
C LEU A 29 -2.67 5.18 -6.11
N PHE A 30 -1.76 4.55 -6.83
CA PHE A 30 -0.38 5.02 -6.92
C PHE A 30 -0.32 6.46 -7.45
N THR A 31 -1.07 6.73 -8.52
CA THR A 31 -1.12 8.07 -9.12
C THR A 31 -1.62 9.10 -8.10
N VAL A 32 -2.69 8.79 -7.40
CA VAL A 32 -3.25 9.70 -6.39
C VAL A 32 -2.25 9.96 -5.27
N ILE A 33 -1.60 8.92 -4.76
CA ILE A 33 -0.63 9.04 -3.68
C ILE A 33 0.57 9.87 -4.15
N ASP A 34 1.09 9.60 -5.34
CA ASP A 34 2.22 10.36 -5.89
C ASP A 34 1.86 11.83 -6.05
N MET A 35 0.67 12.12 -6.55
CA MET A 35 0.21 13.50 -6.69
C MET A 35 0.06 14.20 -5.34
N PHE A 36 -0.49 13.50 -4.37
CA PHE A 36 -0.74 14.07 -3.04
C PHE A 36 0.57 14.42 -2.32
N TYR A 37 1.57 13.55 -2.42
CA TYR A 37 2.84 13.73 -1.72
C TYR A 37 3.95 14.36 -2.58
N GLY A 38 3.66 14.67 -3.84
CA GLY A 38 4.56 15.45 -4.67
C GLY A 38 5.77 14.72 -5.21
N GLY A 39 5.64 13.41 -5.51
CA GLY A 39 6.75 12.65 -6.07
C GLY A 39 6.28 11.35 -6.71
N CYS A 40 7.21 10.58 -7.25
CA CYS A 40 6.93 9.26 -7.80
C CYS A 40 7.69 8.21 -6.99
N LEU A 41 7.01 7.58 -6.04
CA LEU A 41 7.64 6.62 -5.13
C LEU A 41 8.23 5.42 -5.88
N SER A 42 7.55 4.95 -6.92
CA SER A 42 8.03 3.81 -7.69
C SER A 42 9.37 4.11 -8.37
N GLU A 43 9.58 5.33 -8.84
CA GLU A 43 10.86 5.73 -9.41
C GLU A 43 11.93 5.87 -8.34
N GLN A 44 11.58 6.46 -7.20
CA GLN A 44 12.51 6.65 -6.09
C GLN A 44 13.02 5.33 -5.53
N LEU A 45 12.19 4.28 -5.56
CA LEU A 45 12.53 2.97 -5.04
C LEU A 45 12.95 1.98 -6.12
N SER A 46 13.07 2.41 -7.38
CA SER A 46 13.31 1.49 -8.51
C SER A 46 14.63 0.75 -8.41
N SER A 47 15.65 1.33 -7.79
CA SER A 47 16.98 0.72 -7.69
C SER A 47 17.08 -0.40 -6.65
N TYR A 48 16.06 -0.55 -5.80
CA TYR A 48 16.12 -1.52 -4.70
C TYR A 48 15.60 -2.92 -5.06
N GLY A 49 15.04 -3.08 -6.25
CA GLY A 49 14.56 -4.39 -6.68
C GLY A 49 13.33 -4.88 -5.95
N LEU A 50 12.45 -3.97 -5.55
CA LEU A 50 11.21 -4.35 -4.88
C LEU A 50 10.26 -5.03 -5.85
N SER A 51 9.57 -6.08 -5.36
CA SER A 51 8.49 -6.69 -6.13
C SER A 51 7.29 -5.74 -6.21
N MET A 52 6.36 -6.03 -7.12
CA MET A 52 5.13 -5.23 -7.21
C MET A 52 4.36 -5.25 -5.89
N GLN A 53 4.30 -6.40 -5.22
CA GLN A 53 3.63 -6.53 -3.93
C GLN A 53 4.30 -5.66 -2.87
N GLU A 54 5.62 -5.66 -2.84
CA GLU A 54 6.38 -4.85 -1.89
C GLU A 54 6.20 -3.36 -2.18
N LEU A 55 6.17 -2.99 -3.46
CA LEU A 55 5.93 -1.61 -3.85
C LEU A 55 4.54 -1.14 -3.43
N LYS A 56 3.53 -2.00 -3.57
CA LYS A 56 2.18 -1.72 -3.10
C LYS A 56 2.16 -1.43 -1.61
N VAL A 57 2.87 -2.24 -0.83
CA VAL A 57 2.99 -2.00 0.62
C VAL A 57 3.62 -0.64 0.89
N CYS A 58 4.68 -0.29 0.15
CA CYS A 58 5.34 1.01 0.32
C CYS A 58 4.40 2.19 0.04
N TYR A 59 3.58 2.09 -1.01
CA TYR A 59 2.60 3.14 -1.31
C TYR A 59 1.57 3.29 -0.20
N LEU A 60 1.10 2.18 0.38
CA LEU A 60 0.15 2.25 1.49
C LEU A 60 0.79 2.83 2.74
N ILE A 61 2.06 2.53 2.99
CA ILE A 61 2.83 3.18 4.07
C ILE A 61 2.93 4.67 3.81
N ARG A 62 3.22 5.07 2.57
CA ARG A 62 3.30 6.49 2.19
C ARG A 62 2.00 7.20 2.47
N ALA A 63 0.87 6.52 2.26
CA ALA A 63 -0.46 7.05 2.55
C ALA A 63 -0.79 7.04 4.05
N ARG A 64 0.17 6.65 4.90
CA ARG A 64 0.06 6.63 6.36
C ARG A 64 -0.92 5.62 6.90
N LEU A 65 -1.09 4.50 6.20
CA LEU A 65 -1.92 3.40 6.66
C LEU A 65 -1.13 2.52 7.63
N GLY A 66 -1.81 2.09 8.69
CA GLY A 66 -1.21 1.15 9.65
C GLY A 66 -1.29 -0.30 9.17
N ASN A 67 -0.67 -1.20 9.93
CA ASN A 67 -0.59 -2.61 9.57
C ASN A 67 -1.96 -3.26 9.38
N LYS A 68 -2.91 -2.92 10.24
CA LYS A 68 -4.28 -3.48 10.15
C LYS A 68 -4.97 -3.05 8.87
N ALA A 69 -4.86 -1.78 8.50
CA ALA A 69 -5.46 -1.27 7.28
C ALA A 69 -4.84 -1.89 6.04
N ILE A 70 -3.51 -2.00 6.03
CA ILE A 70 -2.80 -2.65 4.92
C ILE A 70 -3.24 -4.11 4.79
N ALA A 71 -3.36 -4.82 5.92
CA ALA A 71 -3.78 -6.21 5.93
C ALA A 71 -5.18 -6.37 5.32
N VAL A 72 -6.10 -5.47 5.64
CA VAL A 72 -7.46 -5.50 5.07
C VAL A 72 -7.41 -5.32 3.56
N LEU A 73 -6.65 -4.36 3.06
CA LEU A 73 -6.59 -4.08 1.63
C LEU A 73 -5.97 -5.22 0.82
N PHE A 74 -5.03 -5.97 1.43
CA PHE A 74 -4.43 -7.13 0.79
C PHE A 74 -5.13 -8.44 1.09
N ASN A 75 -6.11 -8.43 2.00
CA ASN A 75 -6.77 -9.65 2.49
C ASN A 75 -5.76 -10.65 3.08
N ILE A 76 -4.90 -10.15 3.93
CA ILE A 76 -3.89 -10.96 4.65
C ILE A 76 -3.91 -10.60 6.13
N THR A 77 -3.14 -11.32 6.94
CA THR A 77 -3.04 -11.02 8.37
C THR A 77 -2.08 -9.85 8.62
N PRO A 78 -2.24 -9.10 9.73
CA PRO A 78 -1.25 -8.10 10.12
C PRO A 78 0.15 -8.67 10.29
N CYS A 79 0.26 -9.92 10.73
CA CYS A 79 1.55 -10.59 10.86
C CYS A 79 2.24 -10.73 9.50
N SER A 80 1.48 -11.05 8.45
CA SER A 80 2.01 -11.12 7.08
C SER A 80 2.49 -9.76 6.60
N VAL A 81 1.80 -8.67 6.98
CA VAL A 81 2.25 -7.31 6.68
C VAL A 81 3.60 -7.03 7.34
N LEU A 82 3.76 -7.41 8.60
CA LEU A 82 5.03 -7.25 9.30
C LEU A 82 6.17 -7.99 8.61
N LYS A 83 5.91 -9.21 8.17
CA LYS A 83 6.91 -10.00 7.42
C LYS A 83 7.28 -9.32 6.11
N ALA A 84 6.30 -8.78 5.40
CA ALA A 84 6.56 -8.03 4.16
C ALA A 84 7.42 -6.79 4.44
N LYS A 85 7.13 -6.07 5.50
CA LYS A 85 7.92 -4.90 5.90
C LYS A 85 9.36 -5.28 6.24
N GLN A 86 9.57 -6.43 6.88
CA GLN A 86 10.92 -6.93 7.17
C GLN A 86 11.71 -7.18 5.88
N ARG A 87 11.08 -7.82 4.87
CA ARG A 87 11.73 -8.06 3.59
C ARG A 87 12.08 -6.76 2.89
N ILE A 88 11.17 -5.78 2.92
CA ILE A 88 11.39 -4.47 2.31
C ILE A 88 12.58 -3.77 2.99
N LYS A 89 12.63 -3.79 4.33
CA LYS A 89 13.75 -3.22 5.08
C LYS A 89 15.08 -3.83 4.65
N GLY A 90 15.10 -5.14 4.46
CA GLY A 90 16.32 -5.83 3.98
C GLY A 90 16.75 -5.34 2.62
N LYS A 91 15.82 -5.17 1.69
CA LYS A 91 16.12 -4.68 0.33
C LYS A 91 16.56 -3.22 0.33
N LEU A 92 16.02 -2.41 1.22
CA LEU A 92 16.42 -1.00 1.37
C LEU A 92 17.70 -0.83 2.20
N THR A 93 18.27 -1.92 2.68
CA THR A 93 19.48 -1.94 3.52
C THR A 93 19.31 -1.16 4.84
N LEU A 94 18.09 -1.16 5.37
CA LEU A 94 17.80 -0.54 6.66
C LEU A 94 18.17 -1.51 7.79
N SER A 95 18.60 -0.96 8.94
CA SER A 95 18.87 -1.79 10.11
C SER A 95 17.58 -2.20 10.81
N ALA A 96 17.67 -3.18 11.73
CA ALA A 96 16.52 -3.61 12.52
C ALA A 96 15.96 -2.48 13.38
N ALA A 97 16.81 -1.52 13.77
CA ALA A 97 16.40 -0.38 14.59
C ALA A 97 15.67 0.71 13.80
N ASP A 98 15.80 0.70 12.47
CA ASP A 98 15.16 1.70 11.62
C ASP A 98 13.68 1.40 11.47
N CYS A 99 12.86 2.45 11.43
CA CYS A 99 11.43 2.33 11.20
C CYS A 99 11.14 2.51 9.71
N LEU A 100 10.64 1.45 9.06
CA LEU A 100 10.32 1.49 7.63
C LEU A 100 9.27 2.56 7.34
N ASP A 101 8.25 2.66 8.18
CA ASP A 101 7.15 3.62 7.97
C ASP A 101 7.70 5.05 7.92
N LYS A 102 8.59 5.40 8.84
CA LYS A 102 9.21 6.73 8.85
C LYS A 102 10.07 6.95 7.62
N TYR A 103 10.84 5.93 7.24
CA TYR A 103 11.71 6.03 6.06
C TYR A 103 10.90 6.31 4.79
N ILE A 104 9.84 5.55 4.57
CA ILE A 104 9.00 5.71 3.38
C ILE A 104 8.24 7.04 3.41
N GLN A 105 7.79 7.48 4.58
CA GLN A 105 7.03 8.73 4.71
C GLN A 105 7.87 9.98 4.52
N GLN A 106 9.18 9.85 4.44
CA GLN A 106 10.07 10.97 4.15
C GLN A 106 10.15 11.32 2.66
N TYR A 107 9.78 10.42 1.80
CA TYR A 107 9.83 10.64 0.35
C TYR A 107 8.81 11.66 -0.13
#